data_82e90be7d9409b3f94d79ba48dcd58e7
#
_entry.id   82e90be7d9409b3f94d79ba48dcd58e7
#
_cell.length_a   1.000
_cell.length_b   1.000
_cell.length_c   1.000
_cell.angle_alpha   90.00
_cell.angle_beta   90.00
_cell.angle_gamma   90.00
#
_symmetry.space_group_name_H-M   'P 1'
#
loop_
_entity.id
_entity.type
_entity.pdbx_description
1 polymer ?
#
loop_
_entity_poly.entity_id
_entity_poly.type
_entity_poly.pdbx_seq_one_letter_code
_entity_poly.pdbx_strand_id
1 'polypeptide(L)'
;MKSFGFLSFGHYAPAGRRGPSGRDALHQAIELSVAADELGVNGAYFRVHHFANQAAAPMPLLAAVAARTRRIEVGTGVIDLRYENPLHLAEEAAALDQIADGRVALGMSRGAPEIAQRGWEAFGYRAEDPRGADLARANFERFLAAIEGAPMAQAAPLGEQYPTSCAPGTPLRILPHSEGLRQRIWWGSGTTASAQRAARDGVNLMSSTLVLETGQGSFADLQAAQIAAYRRAWKEAGHSWTPRVSVSRSVFPLMSERDRRLYGLAASGDQVGELDQSPTTFGRAYAADPDTLVRQLQQDAAVASADTLLLTIPNQLGVDANLSIIENFARCIAPELGWVPSTRGPQEHDPLLL
;
A
#
# COMPACT_ATOMS: atom_id res chain seq x y z
N MET A 1 10.12 14.58 -5.32
CA MET A 1 9.79 13.13 -5.15
C MET A 1 11.06 12.38 -4.84
N LYS A 2 11.12 11.62 -3.74
CA LYS A 2 12.34 10.90 -3.36
C LYS A 2 12.33 9.46 -3.89
N SER A 3 11.17 8.82 -3.97
CA SER A 3 11.02 7.46 -4.47
C SER A 3 9.75 7.30 -5.32
N PHE A 4 9.71 6.26 -6.15
CA PHE A 4 8.47 5.83 -6.79
C PHE A 4 8.35 4.31 -6.82
N GLY A 5 7.13 3.84 -6.92
CA GLY A 5 6.77 2.45 -7.07
C GLY A 5 5.57 2.29 -7.98
N PHE A 6 5.10 1.08 -8.15
CA PHE A 6 3.82 0.82 -8.82
C PHE A 6 2.79 0.24 -7.86
N LEU A 7 1.52 0.53 -8.14
CA LEU A 7 0.36 -0.04 -7.45
C LEU A 7 -0.47 -0.84 -8.47
N SER A 8 -0.50 -2.16 -8.30
CA SER A 8 -1.32 -3.07 -9.09
C SER A 8 -2.60 -3.44 -8.35
N PHE A 9 -3.73 -3.39 -9.04
CA PHE A 9 -5.02 -3.84 -8.51
C PHE A 9 -5.22 -5.35 -8.63
N GLY A 10 -4.34 -6.06 -9.35
CA GLY A 10 -4.42 -7.51 -9.51
C GLY A 10 -5.70 -8.00 -10.19
N HIS A 11 -6.31 -7.18 -11.06
CA HIS A 11 -7.52 -7.55 -11.76
C HIS A 11 -7.32 -8.75 -12.68
N TYR A 12 -8.29 -9.64 -12.70
CA TYR A 12 -8.36 -10.75 -13.64
C TYR A 12 -9.78 -10.93 -14.19
N ALA A 13 -9.87 -11.62 -15.34
CA ALA A 13 -11.16 -11.83 -16.00
C ALA A 13 -12.03 -12.82 -15.21
N PRO A 14 -13.36 -12.59 -15.10
CA PRO A 14 -14.28 -13.61 -14.61
C PRO A 14 -14.23 -14.88 -15.45
N ALA A 15 -14.57 -16.01 -14.85
CA ALA A 15 -14.60 -17.29 -15.54
C ALA A 15 -15.42 -17.22 -16.85
N GLY A 16 -14.88 -17.74 -17.94
CA GLY A 16 -15.49 -17.71 -19.26
C GLY A 16 -15.41 -16.39 -20.02
N ARG A 17 -14.75 -15.37 -19.48
CA ARG A 17 -14.48 -14.09 -20.17
C ARG A 17 -13.05 -14.05 -20.72
N ARG A 18 -12.82 -13.26 -21.79
CA ARG A 18 -11.48 -13.01 -22.32
C ARG A 18 -10.70 -12.10 -21.36
N GLY A 19 -9.44 -12.42 -21.12
CA GLY A 19 -8.53 -11.66 -20.27
C GLY A 19 -7.65 -12.60 -19.44
N PRO A 20 -6.73 -12.04 -18.61
CA PRO A 20 -5.87 -12.84 -17.73
C PRO A 20 -6.72 -13.58 -16.70
N SER A 21 -6.38 -14.82 -16.42
CA SER A 21 -6.91 -15.57 -15.26
C SER A 21 -6.33 -15.06 -13.95
N GLY A 22 -6.86 -15.50 -12.81
CA GLY A 22 -6.27 -15.21 -11.49
C GLY A 22 -4.83 -15.74 -11.38
N ARG A 23 -4.53 -16.91 -11.98
CA ARG A 23 -3.18 -17.44 -12.07
C ARG A 23 -2.27 -16.49 -12.86
N ASP A 24 -2.73 -16.03 -14.02
CA ASP A 24 -1.93 -15.15 -14.87
C ASP A 24 -1.66 -13.82 -14.16
N ALA A 25 -2.65 -13.24 -13.47
CA ALA A 25 -2.49 -12.00 -12.72
C ALA A 25 -1.42 -12.12 -11.61
N LEU A 26 -1.36 -13.25 -10.89
CA LEU A 26 -0.34 -13.50 -9.87
C LEU A 26 1.06 -13.66 -10.48
N HIS A 27 1.21 -14.44 -11.55
CA HIS A 27 2.49 -14.62 -12.24
C HIS A 27 3.00 -13.30 -12.85
N GLN A 28 2.13 -12.53 -13.50
CA GLN A 28 2.45 -11.21 -14.04
C GLN A 28 2.89 -10.22 -12.95
N ALA A 29 2.26 -10.27 -11.77
CA ALA A 29 2.65 -9.44 -10.64
C ALA A 29 4.09 -9.74 -10.18
N ILE A 30 4.47 -11.02 -10.09
CA ILE A 30 5.83 -11.45 -9.73
C ILE A 30 6.83 -11.01 -10.83
N GLU A 31 6.53 -11.28 -12.08
CA GLU A 31 7.39 -10.95 -13.23
C GLU A 31 7.64 -9.44 -13.34
N LEU A 32 6.58 -8.64 -13.22
CA LEU A 32 6.69 -7.19 -13.26
C LEU A 32 7.51 -6.64 -12.08
N SER A 33 7.39 -7.24 -10.89
CA SER A 33 8.17 -6.83 -9.71
C SER A 33 9.67 -7.12 -9.89
N VAL A 34 10.01 -8.25 -10.50
CA VAL A 34 11.42 -8.58 -10.83
C VAL A 34 11.98 -7.57 -11.82
N ALA A 35 11.27 -7.28 -12.89
CA ALA A 35 11.71 -6.31 -13.89
C ALA A 35 11.83 -4.89 -13.29
N ALA A 36 10.89 -4.49 -12.42
CA ALA A 36 10.95 -3.22 -11.73
C ALA A 36 12.13 -3.12 -10.74
N ASP A 37 12.46 -4.22 -10.04
CA ASP A 37 13.65 -4.31 -9.19
C ASP A 37 14.94 -4.10 -9.99
N GLU A 38 15.03 -4.70 -11.17
CA GLU A 38 16.17 -4.55 -12.10
C GLU A 38 16.36 -3.11 -12.59
N LEU A 39 15.27 -2.37 -12.74
CA LEU A 39 15.28 -0.94 -13.09
C LEU A 39 15.64 -0.02 -11.91
N GLY A 40 15.71 -0.54 -10.68
CA GLY A 40 15.94 0.25 -9.47
C GLY A 40 14.70 0.99 -8.97
N VAL A 41 13.50 0.55 -9.33
CA VAL A 41 12.23 1.06 -8.81
C VAL A 41 12.13 0.74 -7.31
N ASN A 42 11.59 1.67 -6.52
CA ASN A 42 11.63 1.56 -5.07
C ASN A 42 10.59 0.61 -4.48
N GLY A 43 9.42 0.45 -5.11
CA GLY A 43 8.39 -0.38 -4.49
C GLY A 43 7.39 -1.03 -5.46
N ALA A 44 6.94 -2.24 -5.10
CA ALA A 44 5.89 -3.01 -5.74
C ALA A 44 4.74 -3.20 -4.76
N TYR A 45 3.60 -2.56 -5.03
CA TYR A 45 2.45 -2.55 -4.14
C TYR A 45 1.25 -3.21 -4.79
N PHE A 46 0.52 -3.99 -4.00
CA PHE A 46 -0.64 -4.74 -4.47
C PHE A 46 -1.88 -4.38 -3.64
N ARG A 47 -2.97 -4.02 -4.34
CA ARG A 47 -4.26 -3.82 -3.71
C ARG A 47 -4.86 -5.15 -3.30
N VAL A 48 -5.56 -5.17 -2.17
CA VAL A 48 -6.25 -6.35 -1.65
C VAL A 48 -7.75 -6.09 -1.65
N HIS A 49 -8.52 -6.99 -2.25
CA HIS A 49 -9.99 -6.96 -2.23
C HIS A 49 -10.56 -8.37 -2.13
N HIS A 50 -11.45 -8.57 -1.18
CA HIS A 50 -12.19 -9.82 -1.02
C HIS A 50 -13.42 -9.84 -1.92
N PHE A 51 -13.88 -11.04 -2.32
CA PHE A 51 -15.06 -11.27 -3.17
C PHE A 51 -15.03 -10.58 -4.55
N ALA A 52 -13.92 -10.00 -4.94
CA ALA A 52 -13.72 -9.35 -6.23
C ALA A 52 -12.77 -10.16 -7.12
N ASN A 53 -12.83 -9.94 -8.44
CA ASN A 53 -11.85 -10.50 -9.38
C ASN A 53 -10.52 -9.70 -9.31
N GLN A 54 -9.92 -9.69 -8.12
CA GLN A 54 -8.68 -8.99 -7.77
C GLN A 54 -7.84 -9.86 -6.82
N ALA A 55 -6.63 -9.43 -6.50
CA ALA A 55 -5.83 -10.10 -5.47
C ALA A 55 -6.52 -9.99 -4.10
N ALA A 56 -6.63 -11.11 -3.38
CA ALA A 56 -7.30 -11.18 -2.07
C ALA A 56 -6.37 -11.70 -0.95
N ALA A 57 -5.33 -12.46 -1.29
CA ALA A 57 -4.37 -13.02 -0.35
C ALA A 57 -2.97 -12.44 -0.59
N PRO A 58 -2.58 -11.36 0.08
CA PRO A 58 -1.34 -10.66 -0.23
C PRO A 58 -0.09 -11.43 0.20
N MET A 59 -0.07 -12.06 1.35
CA MET A 59 1.15 -12.62 1.95
C MET A 59 1.87 -13.65 1.07
N PRO A 60 1.18 -14.64 0.44
CA PRO A 60 1.84 -15.57 -0.50
C PRO A 60 2.44 -14.87 -1.71
N LEU A 61 1.77 -13.84 -2.26
CA LEU A 61 2.27 -13.06 -3.39
C LEU A 61 3.51 -12.25 -2.99
N LEU A 62 3.46 -11.54 -1.87
CA LEU A 62 4.57 -10.73 -1.38
C LEU A 62 5.80 -11.58 -1.05
N ALA A 63 5.61 -12.77 -0.45
CA ALA A 63 6.69 -13.71 -0.19
C ALA A 63 7.35 -14.21 -1.48
N ALA A 64 6.56 -14.52 -2.51
CA ALA A 64 7.08 -14.91 -3.82
C ALA A 64 7.86 -13.77 -4.50
N VAL A 65 7.37 -12.54 -4.42
CA VAL A 65 8.08 -11.35 -4.93
C VAL A 65 9.37 -11.11 -4.15
N ALA A 66 9.31 -11.12 -2.81
CA ALA A 66 10.46 -10.89 -1.94
C ALA A 66 11.60 -11.87 -2.21
N ALA A 67 11.27 -13.17 -2.39
CA ALA A 67 12.25 -14.22 -2.69
C ALA A 67 12.88 -14.10 -4.10
N ARG A 68 12.26 -13.35 -5.01
CA ARG A 68 12.72 -13.17 -6.40
C ARG A 68 13.39 -11.81 -6.64
N THR A 69 13.32 -10.89 -5.69
CA THR A 69 13.83 -9.52 -5.77
C THR A 69 14.87 -9.25 -4.68
N ARG A 70 15.62 -8.15 -4.80
CA ARG A 70 16.71 -7.85 -3.86
C ARG A 70 16.64 -6.45 -3.25
N ARG A 71 16.02 -5.49 -3.92
CA ARG A 71 16.03 -4.06 -3.54
C ARG A 71 14.65 -3.47 -3.38
N ILE A 72 13.71 -3.88 -4.22
CA ILE A 72 12.36 -3.32 -4.26
C ILE A 72 11.60 -3.63 -2.96
N GLU A 73 10.94 -2.63 -2.39
CA GLU A 73 9.99 -2.84 -1.30
C GLU A 73 8.80 -3.66 -1.81
N VAL A 74 8.31 -4.56 -0.96
CA VAL A 74 7.13 -5.38 -1.24
C VAL A 74 6.01 -4.97 -0.29
N GLY A 75 4.89 -4.54 -0.84
CA GLY A 75 3.87 -3.92 -0.03
C GLY A 75 2.43 -4.13 -0.50
N THR A 76 1.53 -3.66 0.32
CA THR A 76 0.09 -3.65 0.04
C THR A 76 -0.45 -2.23 -0.01
N GLY A 77 -1.43 -2.02 -0.86
CA GLY A 77 -2.11 -0.73 -0.95
C GLY A 77 -3.62 -0.90 -1.13
N VAL A 78 -4.32 -1.42 -0.12
CA VAL A 78 -4.04 -1.77 1.27
C VAL A 78 -4.73 -3.07 1.69
N ILE A 79 -4.32 -3.69 2.81
CA ILE A 79 -5.05 -4.79 3.47
C ILE A 79 -6.28 -4.22 4.18
N ASP A 80 -7.39 -4.92 4.09
CA ASP A 80 -8.62 -4.62 4.81
C ASP A 80 -8.66 -5.36 6.14
N LEU A 81 -8.44 -4.64 7.23
CA LEU A 81 -8.35 -5.23 8.57
C LEU A 81 -9.66 -5.82 9.12
N ARG A 82 -10.79 -5.63 8.43
CA ARG A 82 -12.05 -6.29 8.80
C ARG A 82 -12.04 -7.78 8.52
N TYR A 83 -11.16 -8.23 7.61
CA TYR A 83 -11.03 -9.63 7.19
C TYR A 83 -9.86 -10.36 7.84
N GLU A 84 -9.05 -9.69 8.66
CA GLU A 84 -7.79 -10.23 9.17
C GLU A 84 -7.87 -10.69 10.63
N ASN A 85 -7.28 -11.84 10.92
CA ASN A 85 -6.90 -12.16 12.29
C ASN A 85 -5.62 -11.39 12.64
N PRO A 86 -5.63 -10.48 13.61
CA PRO A 86 -4.50 -9.60 13.89
C PRO A 86 -3.23 -10.33 14.34
N LEU A 87 -3.36 -11.51 14.96
CA LEU A 87 -2.19 -12.27 15.40
C LEU A 87 -1.60 -13.10 14.26
N HIS A 88 -2.42 -13.76 13.44
CA HIS A 88 -1.93 -14.42 12.22
C HIS A 88 -1.25 -13.41 11.29
N LEU A 89 -1.87 -12.24 11.12
CA LEU A 89 -1.27 -11.16 10.31
C LEU A 89 0.07 -10.69 10.88
N ALA A 90 0.24 -10.66 12.22
CA ALA A 90 1.50 -10.29 12.86
C ALA A 90 2.59 -11.35 12.64
N GLU A 91 2.25 -12.65 12.72
CA GLU A 91 3.18 -13.76 12.41
C GLU A 91 3.61 -13.71 10.95
N GLU A 92 2.66 -13.59 10.03
CA GLU A 92 2.91 -13.52 8.59
C GLU A 92 3.73 -12.29 8.20
N ALA A 93 3.41 -11.12 8.77
CA ALA A 93 4.14 -9.87 8.52
C ALA A 93 5.59 -9.95 8.99
N ALA A 94 5.82 -10.52 10.18
CA ALA A 94 7.17 -10.66 10.72
C ALA A 94 7.98 -11.72 9.94
N ALA A 95 7.36 -12.84 9.54
CA ALA A 95 8.00 -13.84 8.69
C ALA A 95 8.34 -13.28 7.30
N LEU A 96 7.39 -12.56 6.69
CA LEU A 96 7.60 -11.91 5.40
C LEU A 96 8.72 -10.86 5.47
N ASP A 97 8.77 -10.07 6.53
CA ASP A 97 9.79 -9.04 6.70
C ASP A 97 11.20 -9.64 6.82
N GLN A 98 11.34 -10.78 7.49
CA GLN A 98 12.60 -11.53 7.52
C GLN A 98 12.98 -12.14 6.17
N ILE A 99 12.01 -12.69 5.41
CA ILE A 99 12.24 -13.19 4.04
C ILE A 99 12.67 -12.04 3.12
N ALA A 100 12.10 -10.87 3.33
CA ALA A 100 12.35 -9.68 2.52
C ALA A 100 13.57 -8.85 2.96
N ASP A 101 14.31 -9.28 3.99
CA ASP A 101 15.43 -8.52 4.57
C ASP A 101 15.05 -7.06 4.89
N GLY A 102 13.90 -6.86 5.57
CA GLY A 102 13.42 -5.54 5.99
C GLY A 102 12.80 -4.68 4.88
N ARG A 103 12.49 -5.25 3.70
CA ARG A 103 11.90 -4.53 2.54
C ARG A 103 10.38 -4.57 2.50
N VAL A 104 9.72 -4.85 3.61
CA VAL A 104 8.25 -4.85 3.69
C VAL A 104 7.71 -3.42 3.80
N ALA A 105 6.56 -3.16 3.17
CA ALA A 105 5.81 -1.91 3.29
C ALA A 105 4.29 -2.22 3.32
N LEU A 106 3.80 -2.67 4.49
CA LEU A 106 2.42 -3.13 4.62
C LEU A 106 1.45 -1.97 4.85
N GLY A 107 0.69 -1.63 3.83
CA GLY A 107 -0.44 -0.72 3.92
C GLY A 107 -1.69 -1.44 4.42
N MET A 108 -2.35 -0.84 5.41
CA MET A 108 -3.57 -1.36 6.04
C MET A 108 -4.62 -0.27 6.15
N SER A 109 -5.88 -0.64 6.21
CA SER A 109 -6.97 0.31 6.48
C SER A 109 -8.19 -0.40 7.04
N ARG A 110 -9.25 0.39 7.30
CA ARG A 110 -10.60 -0.16 7.52
C ARG A 110 -11.18 -0.86 6.29
N GLY A 111 -10.56 -0.68 5.12
CA GLY A 111 -11.11 -1.10 3.84
C GLY A 111 -12.03 -0.05 3.20
N ALA A 112 -12.32 -0.25 1.92
CA ALA A 112 -13.28 0.52 1.13
C ALA A 112 -14.63 -0.23 1.08
N PRO A 113 -15.69 0.39 0.56
CA PRO A 113 -16.89 -0.33 0.19
C PRO A 113 -16.57 -1.46 -0.79
N GLU A 114 -17.17 -2.62 -0.58
CA GLU A 114 -16.95 -3.84 -1.34
C GLU A 114 -18.24 -4.36 -1.96
N ILE A 115 -18.11 -5.33 -2.87
CA ILE A 115 -19.26 -5.99 -3.50
C ILE A 115 -20.08 -6.78 -2.46
N ALA A 116 -19.38 -7.40 -1.49
CA ALA A 116 -20.01 -8.17 -0.43
C ALA A 116 -20.52 -7.27 0.69
N GLN A 117 -21.81 -7.31 0.98
CA GLN A 117 -22.36 -6.66 2.15
C GLN A 117 -21.86 -7.34 3.42
N ARG A 118 -21.08 -6.61 4.25
CA ARG A 118 -20.47 -7.14 5.49
C ARG A 118 -19.74 -8.46 5.27
N GLY A 119 -18.96 -8.56 4.17
CA GLY A 119 -18.28 -9.79 3.76
C GLY A 119 -17.40 -10.43 4.83
N TRP A 120 -16.85 -9.64 5.77
CA TRP A 120 -16.08 -10.13 6.92
C TRP A 120 -16.85 -11.09 7.84
N GLU A 121 -18.19 -11.05 7.83
CA GLU A 121 -18.98 -11.99 8.62
C GLU A 121 -18.89 -13.44 8.08
N ALA A 122 -18.66 -13.61 6.78
CA ALA A 122 -18.40 -14.93 6.19
C ALA A 122 -17.06 -15.52 6.66
N PHE A 123 -16.10 -14.67 7.06
CA PHE A 123 -14.83 -15.05 7.68
C PHE A 123 -14.93 -15.27 9.20
N GLY A 124 -16.14 -15.16 9.77
CA GLY A 124 -16.38 -15.39 11.19
C GLY A 124 -16.23 -14.17 12.08
N TYR A 125 -15.95 -12.99 11.51
CA TYR A 125 -15.81 -11.75 12.27
C TYR A 125 -17.15 -11.06 12.54
N ARG A 126 -17.21 -10.26 13.59
CA ARG A 126 -18.38 -9.48 13.99
C ARG A 126 -17.95 -8.04 14.27
N ALA A 127 -18.80 -7.09 13.92
CA ALA A 127 -18.60 -5.67 14.16
C ALA A 127 -19.92 -5.06 14.63
N GLU A 128 -19.85 -4.13 15.58
CA GLU A 128 -21.00 -3.33 16.00
C GLU A 128 -21.27 -2.21 15.00
N ASP A 129 -20.21 -1.56 14.53
CA ASP A 129 -20.29 -0.56 13.47
C ASP A 129 -20.74 -1.20 12.14
N PRO A 130 -21.73 -0.64 11.46
CA PRO A 130 -22.23 -1.19 10.18
C PRO A 130 -21.17 -1.27 9.08
N ARG A 131 -20.11 -0.47 9.17
CA ARG A 131 -18.99 -0.45 8.24
C ARG A 131 -17.76 -1.20 8.76
N GLY A 132 -17.85 -1.79 9.96
CA GLY A 132 -16.77 -2.53 10.61
C GLY A 132 -15.61 -1.65 11.10
N ALA A 133 -15.86 -0.39 11.42
CA ALA A 133 -14.80 0.52 11.85
C ALA A 133 -14.22 0.16 13.22
N ASP A 134 -15.05 -0.31 14.12
CA ASP A 134 -14.70 -0.84 15.44
C ASP A 134 -13.83 -2.09 15.35
N LEU A 135 -14.24 -3.06 14.51
CA LEU A 135 -13.50 -4.28 14.24
C LEU A 135 -12.11 -3.99 13.65
N ALA A 136 -12.06 -3.17 12.60
CA ALA A 136 -10.79 -2.80 11.97
C ALA A 136 -9.86 -2.09 12.94
N ARG A 137 -10.40 -1.23 13.82
CA ARG A 137 -9.61 -0.53 14.83
C ARG A 137 -9.06 -1.48 15.88
N ALA A 138 -9.87 -2.35 16.43
CA ALA A 138 -9.46 -3.35 17.42
C ALA A 138 -8.38 -4.30 16.84
N ASN A 139 -8.56 -4.75 15.59
CA ASN A 139 -7.58 -5.60 14.91
C ASN A 139 -6.26 -4.85 14.68
N PHE A 140 -6.30 -3.56 14.30
CA PHE A 140 -5.09 -2.77 14.11
C PHE A 140 -4.30 -2.56 15.40
N GLU A 141 -4.98 -2.18 16.49
CA GLU A 141 -4.34 -1.99 17.79
C GLU A 141 -3.68 -3.28 18.30
N ARG A 142 -4.40 -4.40 18.16
CA ARG A 142 -3.88 -5.71 18.55
C ARG A 142 -2.69 -6.16 17.68
N PHE A 143 -2.75 -5.91 16.37
CA PHE A 143 -1.65 -6.15 15.44
C PHE A 143 -0.42 -5.34 15.82
N LEU A 144 -0.56 -4.03 16.04
CA LEU A 144 0.54 -3.16 16.41
C LEU A 144 1.19 -3.60 17.73
N ALA A 145 0.40 -3.92 18.74
CA ALA A 145 0.91 -4.43 20.01
C ALA A 145 1.68 -5.76 19.81
N ALA A 146 1.18 -6.66 18.96
CA ALA A 146 1.80 -7.95 18.70
C ALA A 146 3.17 -7.80 18.02
N ILE A 147 3.28 -6.96 16.97
CA ILE A 147 4.55 -6.74 16.27
C ILE A 147 5.58 -5.96 17.11
N GLU A 148 5.15 -5.24 18.15
CA GLU A 148 6.01 -4.59 19.14
C GLU A 148 6.45 -5.55 20.26
N GLY A 149 6.01 -6.80 20.23
CA GLY A 149 6.42 -7.84 21.16
C GLY A 149 5.63 -7.86 22.47
N ALA A 150 4.44 -7.24 22.52
CA ALA A 150 3.55 -7.37 23.66
C ALA A 150 3.15 -8.84 23.87
N PRO A 151 3.03 -9.29 25.13
CA PRO A 151 2.55 -10.65 25.43
C PRO A 151 1.12 -10.86 24.91
N MET A 152 0.91 -11.95 24.16
CA MET A 152 -0.40 -12.31 23.60
C MET A 152 -0.99 -13.58 24.23
N ALA A 153 -0.16 -14.36 24.94
CA ALA A 153 -0.55 -15.59 25.61
C ALA A 153 0.31 -15.82 26.89
N GLN A 154 0.04 -16.91 27.59
CA GLN A 154 0.85 -17.38 28.71
C GLN A 154 1.21 -18.85 28.48
N ALA A 155 2.40 -19.25 28.96
CA ALA A 155 2.86 -20.61 28.90
C ALA A 155 1.96 -21.54 29.74
N ALA A 156 1.59 -22.67 29.16
CA ALA A 156 0.79 -23.70 29.80
C ALA A 156 1.56 -24.38 30.95
N PRO A 157 0.89 -25.21 31.81
CA PRO A 157 1.55 -26.07 32.77
C PRO A 157 2.59 -26.98 32.11
N LEU A 158 3.66 -27.33 32.80
CA LEU A 158 4.79 -28.12 32.26
C LEU A 158 4.36 -29.41 31.56
N GLY A 159 3.34 -30.09 32.10
CA GLY A 159 2.83 -31.33 31.51
C GLY A 159 2.05 -31.17 30.20
N GLU A 160 1.70 -29.93 29.85
CA GLU A 160 0.93 -29.57 28.63
C GLU A 160 1.81 -28.90 27.58
N GLN A 161 3.08 -28.60 27.90
CA GLN A 161 4.03 -28.00 26.96
C GLN A 161 4.77 -29.08 26.15
N TYR A 162 4.87 -28.83 24.81
CA TYR A 162 5.75 -29.61 23.93
C TYR A 162 6.32 -28.72 22.82
N PRO A 163 7.66 -28.57 22.73
CA PRO A 163 8.64 -28.94 23.75
C PRO A 163 8.49 -28.10 25.02
N THR A 164 8.90 -28.63 26.16
CA THR A 164 8.97 -27.88 27.42
C THR A 164 10.05 -26.80 27.27
N SER A 165 9.66 -25.53 27.20
CA SER A 165 10.56 -24.43 26.83
C SER A 165 10.62 -23.30 27.86
N CYS A 166 9.62 -23.16 28.72
CA CYS A 166 9.55 -22.07 29.70
C CYS A 166 8.72 -22.42 30.93
N ALA A 167 8.88 -21.66 31.99
CA ALA A 167 8.09 -21.82 33.23
C ALA A 167 6.59 -21.56 32.97
N PRO A 168 5.68 -22.26 33.65
CA PRO A 168 4.25 -22.00 33.57
C PRO A 168 3.93 -20.54 33.83
N GLY A 169 2.97 -19.98 33.06
CA GLY A 169 2.57 -18.59 33.21
C GLY A 169 3.54 -17.56 32.64
N THR A 170 4.66 -17.99 32.05
CA THR A 170 5.57 -17.08 31.34
C THR A 170 4.81 -16.35 30.23
N PRO A 171 4.88 -14.99 30.14
CA PRO A 171 4.26 -14.23 29.05
C PRO A 171 4.89 -14.60 27.71
N LEU A 172 4.06 -14.92 26.72
CA LEU A 172 4.47 -15.32 25.38
C LEU A 172 4.08 -14.25 24.35
N ARG A 173 5.07 -13.80 23.57
CA ARG A 173 4.86 -12.91 22.42
C ARG A 173 4.69 -13.73 21.13
N ILE A 174 4.24 -13.05 20.06
CA ILE A 174 4.20 -13.63 18.71
C ILE A 174 5.63 -13.84 18.17
N LEU A 175 5.84 -14.95 17.48
CA LEU A 175 7.09 -15.31 16.80
C LEU A 175 6.80 -15.75 15.36
N PRO A 176 7.73 -15.48 14.39
CA PRO A 176 8.98 -14.76 14.60
C PRO A 176 8.73 -13.30 14.99
N HIS A 177 9.73 -12.64 15.58
CA HIS A 177 9.70 -11.22 15.85
C HIS A 177 10.64 -10.49 14.87
N SER A 178 10.16 -9.45 14.21
CA SER A 178 10.97 -8.62 13.33
C SER A 178 11.12 -7.23 13.95
N GLU A 179 12.37 -6.88 14.28
CA GLU A 179 12.68 -5.59 14.87
C GLU A 179 12.46 -4.46 13.85
N GLY A 180 11.90 -3.33 14.30
CA GLY A 180 11.62 -2.18 13.44
C GLY A 180 10.43 -2.35 12.48
N LEU A 181 9.70 -3.48 12.51
CA LEU A 181 8.55 -3.72 11.62
C LEU A 181 7.49 -2.60 11.69
N ARG A 182 7.32 -1.96 12.87
CA ARG A 182 6.42 -0.82 13.06
C ARG A 182 6.66 0.31 12.04
N GLN A 183 7.91 0.61 11.73
CA GLN A 183 8.29 1.68 10.79
C GLN A 183 7.97 1.32 9.32
N ARG A 184 7.61 0.06 9.06
CA ARG A 184 7.23 -0.47 7.74
C ARG A 184 5.72 -0.62 7.56
N ILE A 185 4.96 -0.21 8.58
CA ILE A 185 3.48 -0.23 8.54
C ILE A 185 2.97 1.11 8.03
N TRP A 186 1.98 1.07 7.16
CA TRP A 186 1.35 2.21 6.54
C TRP A 186 -0.16 2.17 6.78
N TRP A 187 -0.75 3.34 6.92
CA TRP A 187 -2.21 3.46 6.99
C TRP A 187 -2.77 4.13 5.75
N GLY A 188 -3.70 3.46 5.06
CA GLY A 188 -4.47 4.01 3.95
C GLY A 188 -5.56 4.95 4.44
N SER A 189 -5.53 6.19 3.99
CA SER A 189 -6.45 7.22 4.47
C SER A 189 -7.10 8.01 3.34
N GLY A 190 -8.43 8.09 3.36
CA GLY A 190 -9.24 8.96 2.50
C GLY A 190 -9.77 10.22 3.21
N THR A 191 -9.46 10.42 4.52
CA THR A 191 -9.91 11.58 5.30
C THR A 191 -8.80 12.17 6.15
N THR A 192 -8.86 13.48 6.41
CA THR A 192 -7.90 14.17 7.29
C THR A 192 -7.90 13.61 8.72
N ALA A 193 -9.07 13.28 9.26
CA ALA A 193 -9.18 12.70 10.59
C ALA A 193 -8.48 11.33 10.69
N SER A 194 -8.61 10.48 9.66
CA SER A 194 -7.94 9.19 9.59
C SER A 194 -6.42 9.34 9.45
N ALA A 195 -5.95 10.31 8.65
CA ALA A 195 -4.53 10.61 8.51
C ALA A 195 -3.90 11.11 9.83
N GLN A 196 -4.57 12.01 10.55
CA GLN A 196 -4.12 12.46 11.87
C GLN A 196 -4.07 11.32 12.89
N ARG A 197 -5.01 10.36 12.81
CA ARG A 197 -4.98 9.18 13.67
C ARG A 197 -3.78 8.30 13.36
N ALA A 198 -3.49 8.05 12.07
CA ALA A 198 -2.30 7.30 11.66
C ALA A 198 -1.00 7.92 12.20
N ALA A 199 -0.93 9.26 12.22
CA ALA A 199 0.18 9.98 12.83
C ALA A 199 0.30 9.69 14.33
N ARG A 200 -0.81 9.76 15.07
CA ARG A 200 -0.82 9.44 16.51
C ARG A 200 -0.48 7.97 16.79
N ASP A 201 -0.93 7.08 15.92
CA ASP A 201 -0.62 5.64 15.99
C ASP A 201 0.86 5.35 15.64
N GLY A 202 1.65 6.31 15.14
CA GLY A 202 3.06 6.13 14.79
C GLY A 202 3.25 5.17 13.62
N VAL A 203 2.52 5.36 12.51
CA VAL A 203 2.65 4.60 11.26
C VAL A 203 2.67 5.53 10.06
N ASN A 204 3.27 5.09 8.95
CA ASN A 204 3.36 5.85 7.70
C ASN A 204 1.97 6.11 7.08
N LEU A 205 1.87 7.10 6.20
CA LEU A 205 0.63 7.47 5.53
C LEU A 205 0.62 7.07 4.05
N MET A 206 -0.38 6.28 3.64
CA MET A 206 -0.80 6.16 2.24
C MET A 206 -2.03 7.03 2.02
N SER A 207 -1.86 8.21 1.39
CA SER A 207 -3.01 9.01 0.98
C SER A 207 -3.73 8.29 -0.16
N SER A 208 -5.02 8.04 0.02
CA SER A 208 -5.83 7.17 -0.83
C SER A 208 -5.93 7.68 -2.27
N THR A 209 -6.27 6.79 -3.20
CA THR A 209 -6.63 7.14 -4.59
C THR A 209 -7.93 7.94 -4.71
N LEU A 210 -8.61 8.14 -3.58
CA LEU A 210 -9.82 8.96 -3.45
C LEU A 210 -9.82 9.70 -2.11
N VAL A 211 -10.48 10.85 -2.05
CA VAL A 211 -10.69 11.63 -0.82
C VAL A 211 -12.19 11.70 -0.53
N LEU A 212 -12.57 11.35 0.69
CA LEU A 212 -13.95 11.32 1.20
C LEU A 212 -14.30 12.63 1.94
N GLU A 213 -13.76 13.74 1.49
CA GLU A 213 -13.98 15.06 2.07
C GLU A 213 -14.32 16.04 0.94
N THR A 214 -15.23 16.94 1.23
CA THR A 214 -15.51 18.09 0.38
C THR A 214 -14.66 19.26 0.85
N GLY A 215 -13.93 19.88 -0.08
CA GLY A 215 -13.13 21.06 0.17
C GLY A 215 -13.05 21.93 -1.09
N GLN A 216 -12.52 23.13 -0.94
CA GLN A 216 -12.16 23.95 -2.08
C GLN A 216 -10.79 23.52 -2.61
N GLY A 217 -10.67 23.30 -3.92
CA GLY A 217 -9.43 22.93 -4.58
C GLY A 217 -9.52 21.63 -5.36
N SER A 218 -8.42 21.27 -6.00
CA SER A 218 -8.26 20.01 -6.73
C SER A 218 -8.06 18.83 -5.78
N PHE A 219 -8.16 17.61 -6.31
CA PHE A 219 -7.79 16.40 -5.58
C PHE A 219 -6.38 16.49 -4.99
N ALA A 220 -5.42 17.05 -5.74
CA ALA A 220 -4.05 17.25 -5.27
C ALA A 220 -3.98 18.22 -4.07
N ASP A 221 -4.77 19.29 -4.07
CA ASP A 221 -4.81 20.25 -2.96
C ASP A 221 -5.41 19.62 -1.70
N LEU A 222 -6.47 18.84 -1.83
CA LEU A 222 -7.10 18.12 -0.72
C LEU A 222 -6.11 17.13 -0.09
N GLN A 223 -5.39 16.36 -0.91
CA GLN A 223 -4.37 15.44 -0.40
C GLN A 223 -3.19 16.17 0.23
N ALA A 224 -2.72 17.27 -0.35
CA ALA A 224 -1.64 18.08 0.23
C ALA A 224 -2.03 18.63 1.62
N ALA A 225 -3.28 19.09 1.78
CA ALA A 225 -3.81 19.52 3.07
C ALA A 225 -3.87 18.37 4.08
N GLN A 226 -4.29 17.16 3.66
CA GLN A 226 -4.29 15.95 4.47
C GLN A 226 -2.88 15.58 4.93
N ILE A 227 -1.90 15.61 4.02
CA ILE A 227 -0.48 15.34 4.32
C ILE A 227 0.06 16.35 5.34
N ALA A 228 -0.24 17.63 5.16
CA ALA A 228 0.17 18.68 6.11
C ALA A 228 -0.44 18.46 7.51
N ALA A 229 -1.70 18.06 7.59
CA ALA A 229 -2.37 17.73 8.84
C ALA A 229 -1.75 16.50 9.51
N TYR A 230 -1.43 15.44 8.74
CA TYR A 230 -0.72 14.26 9.21
C TYR A 230 0.65 14.62 9.82
N ARG A 231 1.47 15.39 9.10
CA ARG A 231 2.81 15.77 9.57
C ARG A 231 2.77 16.64 10.83
N ARG A 232 1.78 17.52 10.97
CA ARG A 232 1.58 18.28 12.23
C ARG A 232 1.24 17.35 13.39
N ALA A 233 0.26 16.45 13.20
CA ALA A 233 -0.14 15.47 14.22
C ALA A 233 1.02 14.53 14.60
N TRP A 234 1.87 14.14 13.64
CA TRP A 234 3.08 13.35 13.89
C TRP A 234 4.05 14.08 14.81
N LYS A 235 4.33 15.35 14.52
CA LYS A 235 5.20 16.18 15.34
C LYS A 235 4.64 16.37 16.75
N GLU A 236 3.33 16.58 16.87
CA GLU A 236 2.64 16.71 18.16
C GLU A 236 2.68 15.42 18.98
N ALA A 237 2.64 14.25 18.34
CA ALA A 237 2.73 12.95 18.99
C ALA A 237 4.14 12.61 19.51
N GLY A 238 5.19 13.31 19.05
CA GLY A 238 6.55 13.20 19.60
C GLY A 238 7.28 11.90 19.24
N HIS A 239 6.95 11.27 18.11
CA HIS A 239 7.67 10.07 17.64
C HIS A 239 9.13 10.38 17.32
N SER A 240 10.01 9.40 17.55
CA SER A 240 11.47 9.54 17.42
C SER A 240 12.01 9.35 16.00
N TRP A 241 11.18 9.00 15.03
CA TRP A 241 11.58 8.76 13.64
C TRP A 241 10.73 9.59 12.67
N THR A 242 11.19 9.70 11.42
CA THR A 242 10.54 10.50 10.38
C THR A 242 9.64 9.60 9.53
N PRO A 243 8.33 9.88 9.46
CA PRO A 243 7.40 9.07 8.71
C PRO A 243 7.51 9.34 7.22
N ARG A 244 7.16 8.33 6.42
CA ARG A 244 6.99 8.45 4.97
C ARG A 244 5.53 8.67 4.61
N VAL A 245 5.31 9.37 3.49
CA VAL A 245 3.98 9.62 2.93
C VAL A 245 4.00 9.21 1.46
N SER A 246 3.00 8.44 1.04
CA SER A 246 2.79 8.10 -0.37
C SER A 246 1.48 8.67 -0.91
N VAL A 247 1.51 8.97 -2.22
CA VAL A 247 0.33 9.30 -3.04
C VAL A 247 0.32 8.44 -4.28
N SER A 248 -0.86 8.17 -4.83
CA SER A 248 -1.01 7.36 -6.03
C SER A 248 -1.51 8.19 -7.20
N ARG A 249 -0.96 7.97 -8.40
CA ARG A 249 -1.39 8.61 -9.65
C ARG A 249 -1.41 7.61 -10.79
N SER A 250 -2.41 7.73 -11.66
CA SER A 250 -2.40 7.07 -12.97
C SER A 250 -1.59 7.94 -13.94
N VAL A 251 -0.37 7.51 -14.27
CA VAL A 251 0.54 8.26 -15.16
C VAL A 251 0.88 7.42 -16.38
N PHE A 252 0.60 7.95 -17.56
CA PHE A 252 0.77 7.27 -18.83
C PHE A 252 1.67 8.10 -19.76
N PRO A 253 2.97 7.80 -19.86
CA PRO A 253 3.86 8.43 -20.82
C PRO A 253 3.46 8.07 -22.26
N LEU A 254 3.11 9.04 -23.07
CA LEU A 254 2.70 8.85 -24.47
C LEU A 254 3.92 8.94 -25.40
N MET A 255 4.69 7.86 -25.50
CA MET A 255 5.91 7.78 -26.30
C MET A 255 5.65 7.42 -27.75
N SER A 256 4.50 6.77 -28.04
CA SER A 256 4.19 6.22 -29.36
C SER A 256 2.71 6.41 -29.72
N GLU A 257 2.37 6.19 -30.99
CA GLU A 257 0.98 6.14 -31.45
C GLU A 257 0.16 5.03 -30.78
N ARG A 258 0.83 3.94 -30.39
CA ARG A 258 0.20 2.88 -29.60
C ARG A 258 -0.22 3.40 -28.22
N ASP A 259 0.65 4.14 -27.53
CA ASP A 259 0.35 4.71 -26.22
C ASP A 259 -0.79 5.74 -26.29
N ARG A 260 -0.78 6.59 -27.33
CA ARG A 260 -1.88 7.53 -27.57
C ARG A 260 -3.23 6.84 -27.77
N ARG A 261 -3.24 5.70 -28.48
CA ARG A 261 -4.48 4.92 -28.67
C ARG A 261 -4.94 4.23 -27.38
N LEU A 262 -4.02 3.76 -26.54
CA LEU A 262 -4.34 3.04 -25.31
C LEU A 262 -4.75 3.99 -24.18
N TYR A 263 -4.07 5.12 -24.05
CA TYR A 263 -4.17 5.98 -22.88
C TYR A 263 -4.59 7.42 -23.18
N GLY A 264 -4.58 7.84 -24.44
CA GLY A 264 -4.83 9.25 -24.82
C GLY A 264 -6.22 9.78 -24.48
N LEU A 265 -7.20 8.89 -24.20
CA LEU A 265 -8.54 9.26 -23.75
C LEU A 265 -8.72 9.11 -22.23
N ALA A 266 -7.64 8.92 -21.47
CA ALA A 266 -7.71 8.86 -20.02
C ALA A 266 -8.28 10.16 -19.44
N ALA A 267 -9.05 10.04 -18.35
CA ALA A 267 -9.73 11.19 -17.73
C ALA A 267 -8.71 12.24 -17.28
N SER A 268 -8.72 13.41 -17.92
CA SER A 268 -7.77 14.51 -17.69
C SER A 268 -8.19 15.48 -16.57
N GLY A 269 -9.37 15.30 -15.98
CA GLY A 269 -9.90 16.10 -14.88
C GLY A 269 -10.24 15.22 -13.68
N ASP A 270 -10.24 15.82 -12.49
CA ASP A 270 -10.72 15.17 -11.28
C ASP A 270 -12.21 14.85 -11.43
N GLN A 271 -12.61 13.71 -10.88
CA GLN A 271 -13.99 13.23 -10.92
C GLN A 271 -14.60 13.34 -9.53
N VAL A 272 -15.76 13.98 -9.45
CA VAL A 272 -16.53 14.08 -8.21
C VAL A 272 -17.73 13.13 -8.31
N GLY A 273 -17.92 12.35 -7.27
CA GLY A 273 -19.03 11.40 -7.17
C GLY A 273 -19.44 11.16 -5.72
N GLU A 274 -20.16 10.10 -5.49
CA GLU A 274 -20.56 9.65 -4.17
C GLU A 274 -20.12 8.21 -3.96
N LEU A 275 -19.50 7.94 -2.81
CA LEU A 275 -19.14 6.59 -2.40
C LEU A 275 -19.53 6.40 -0.93
N ASP A 276 -20.29 5.34 -0.65
CA ASP A 276 -20.75 5.04 0.71
C ASP A 276 -21.48 6.24 1.37
N GLN A 277 -22.38 6.88 0.60
CA GLN A 277 -23.16 8.07 1.01
C GLN A 277 -22.27 9.27 1.40
N SER A 278 -21.02 9.28 0.95
CA SER A 278 -20.09 10.38 1.20
C SER A 278 -19.62 10.98 -0.12
N PRO A 279 -19.62 12.31 -0.24
CA PRO A 279 -19.02 12.98 -1.39
C PRO A 279 -17.57 12.55 -1.55
N THR A 280 -17.18 12.15 -2.75
CA THR A 280 -15.88 11.56 -3.02
C THR A 280 -15.25 12.23 -4.23
N THR A 281 -13.99 12.60 -4.11
CA THR A 281 -13.18 13.10 -5.22
C THR A 281 -12.13 12.07 -5.61
N PHE A 282 -12.09 11.72 -6.91
CA PHE A 282 -11.09 10.86 -7.52
C PHE A 282 -10.12 11.73 -8.33
N GLY A 283 -8.84 11.42 -8.23
CA GLY A 283 -7.81 12.13 -8.98
C GLY A 283 -7.84 11.81 -10.47
N ARG A 284 -7.47 12.79 -11.27
CA ARG A 284 -7.32 12.66 -12.72
C ARG A 284 -6.21 11.67 -13.10
N ALA A 285 -6.25 11.20 -14.33
CA ALA A 285 -5.12 10.54 -14.97
C ALA A 285 -4.22 11.58 -15.67
N TYR A 286 -2.93 11.31 -15.68
CA TYR A 286 -1.89 12.07 -16.36
C TYR A 286 -1.46 11.30 -17.60
N ALA A 287 -1.86 11.72 -18.78
CA ALA A 287 -1.54 11.08 -20.05
C ALA A 287 -1.05 12.14 -21.05
N ALA A 288 0.26 12.23 -21.26
CA ALA A 288 0.89 13.20 -22.14
C ALA A 288 2.31 12.77 -22.53
N ASP A 289 2.99 13.59 -23.33
CA ASP A 289 4.43 13.47 -23.55
C ASP A 289 5.22 13.70 -22.26
N PRO A 290 6.47 13.20 -22.16
CA PRO A 290 7.26 13.26 -20.93
C PRO A 290 7.44 14.66 -20.36
N ASP A 291 7.74 15.66 -21.19
CA ASP A 291 7.99 17.05 -20.74
C ASP A 291 6.73 17.66 -20.12
N THR A 292 5.58 17.37 -20.69
CA THR A 292 4.29 17.79 -20.17
C THR A 292 3.98 17.10 -18.86
N LEU A 293 4.25 15.78 -18.74
CA LEU A 293 4.06 15.01 -17.50
C LEU A 293 4.95 15.54 -16.37
N VAL A 294 6.21 15.85 -16.65
CA VAL A 294 7.12 16.47 -15.66
C VAL A 294 6.51 17.75 -15.11
N ARG A 295 6.10 18.68 -15.98
CA ARG A 295 5.48 19.95 -15.56
C ARG A 295 4.22 19.73 -14.73
N GLN A 296 3.35 18.82 -15.17
CA GLN A 296 2.10 18.51 -14.46
C GLN A 296 2.33 17.91 -13.09
N LEU A 297 3.29 16.98 -12.95
CA LEU A 297 3.62 16.34 -11.68
C LEU A 297 4.38 17.28 -10.73
N GLN A 298 5.19 18.20 -11.25
CA GLN A 298 5.81 19.27 -10.44
C GLN A 298 4.78 20.24 -9.88
N GLN A 299 3.67 20.46 -10.59
CA GLN A 299 2.56 21.31 -10.15
C GLN A 299 1.55 20.59 -9.26
N ASP A 300 1.62 19.26 -9.14
CA ASP A 300 0.75 18.48 -8.25
C ASP A 300 1.20 18.67 -6.79
N ALA A 301 0.42 19.43 -6.02
CA ALA A 301 0.76 19.78 -4.63
C ALA A 301 0.93 18.56 -3.72
N ALA A 302 0.19 17.48 -3.97
CA ALA A 302 0.31 16.24 -3.18
C ALA A 302 1.58 15.47 -3.56
N VAL A 303 1.93 15.37 -4.84
CA VAL A 303 3.19 14.75 -5.30
C VAL A 303 4.39 15.53 -4.77
N ALA A 304 4.33 16.87 -4.78
CA ALA A 304 5.38 17.71 -4.21
C ALA A 304 5.52 17.53 -2.69
N SER A 305 4.42 17.21 -2.00
CA SER A 305 4.38 17.01 -0.55
C SER A 305 4.71 15.58 -0.11
N ALA A 306 4.63 14.60 -1.00
CA ALA A 306 4.86 13.18 -0.69
C ALA A 306 6.33 12.78 -0.82
N ASP A 307 6.70 11.71 -0.14
CA ASP A 307 8.01 11.07 -0.26
C ASP A 307 8.01 10.05 -1.41
N THR A 308 6.90 9.32 -1.57
CA THR A 308 6.75 8.22 -2.54
C THR A 308 5.57 8.47 -3.47
N LEU A 309 5.79 8.35 -4.78
CA LEU A 309 4.74 8.31 -5.80
C LEU A 309 4.47 6.87 -6.24
N LEU A 310 3.23 6.40 -6.12
CA LEU A 310 2.80 5.10 -6.60
C LEU A 310 2.09 5.26 -7.95
N LEU A 311 2.64 4.66 -9.00
CA LEU A 311 2.01 4.60 -10.31
C LEU A 311 0.91 3.54 -10.30
N THR A 312 -0.33 3.94 -10.42
CA THR A 312 -1.44 2.99 -10.60
C THR A 312 -1.40 2.44 -12.02
N ILE A 313 -1.20 1.12 -12.14
CA ILE A 313 -1.01 0.45 -13.43
C ILE A 313 -2.23 -0.37 -13.86
N PRO A 314 -2.55 -0.41 -15.17
CA PRO A 314 -3.61 -1.25 -15.72
C PRO A 314 -3.11 -2.69 -15.94
N ASN A 315 -3.00 -3.48 -14.87
CA ASN A 315 -2.39 -4.81 -14.90
C ASN A 315 -3.02 -5.78 -15.94
N GLN A 316 -4.28 -5.55 -16.34
CA GLN A 316 -4.97 -6.34 -17.35
C GLN A 316 -4.32 -6.29 -18.73
N LEU A 317 -3.48 -5.28 -19.00
CA LEU A 317 -2.77 -5.13 -20.28
C LEU A 317 -1.50 -6.01 -20.36
N GLY A 318 -1.19 -6.77 -19.32
CA GLY A 318 -0.05 -7.68 -19.27
C GLY A 318 1.27 -7.02 -18.88
N VAL A 319 2.32 -7.84 -18.76
CA VAL A 319 3.64 -7.41 -18.26
C VAL A 319 4.27 -6.37 -19.18
N ASP A 320 4.35 -6.62 -20.48
CA ASP A 320 5.04 -5.74 -21.43
C ASP A 320 4.50 -4.31 -21.44
N ALA A 321 3.16 -4.17 -21.44
CA ALA A 321 2.54 -2.86 -21.44
C ALA A 321 2.79 -2.09 -20.11
N ASN A 322 2.69 -2.79 -18.99
CA ASN A 322 2.93 -2.18 -17.68
C ASN A 322 4.41 -1.89 -17.44
N LEU A 323 5.31 -2.78 -17.89
CA LEU A 323 6.75 -2.54 -17.82
C LEU A 323 7.14 -1.33 -18.67
N SER A 324 6.56 -1.19 -19.88
CA SER A 324 6.79 -0.01 -20.72
C SER A 324 6.39 1.31 -20.03
N ILE A 325 5.27 1.32 -19.28
CA ILE A 325 4.86 2.50 -18.48
C ILE A 325 5.93 2.82 -17.43
N ILE A 326 6.35 1.81 -16.66
CA ILE A 326 7.34 1.95 -15.59
C ILE A 326 8.71 2.39 -16.14
N GLU A 327 9.18 1.75 -17.22
CA GLU A 327 10.46 2.10 -17.87
C GLU A 327 10.47 3.54 -18.41
N ASN A 328 9.42 3.93 -19.12
CA ASN A 328 9.32 5.28 -19.69
C ASN A 328 9.24 6.33 -18.58
N PHE A 329 8.52 6.03 -17.48
CA PHE A 329 8.50 6.90 -16.31
C PHE A 329 9.88 6.99 -15.67
N ALA A 330 10.55 5.85 -15.43
CA ALA A 330 11.86 5.79 -14.78
C ALA A 330 12.94 6.52 -15.60
N ARG A 331 12.90 6.43 -16.94
CA ARG A 331 13.93 7.01 -17.80
C ARG A 331 13.71 8.47 -18.15
N CYS A 332 12.45 8.87 -18.35
CA CYS A 332 12.15 10.17 -18.95
C CYS A 332 11.48 11.17 -17.99
N ILE A 333 10.93 10.71 -16.86
CA ILE A 333 10.12 11.58 -15.98
C ILE A 333 10.70 11.59 -14.56
N ALA A 334 10.95 10.45 -13.97
CA ALA A 334 11.37 10.34 -12.58
C ALA A 334 12.67 11.11 -12.26
N PRO A 335 13.72 11.12 -13.10
CA PRO A 335 14.93 11.90 -12.85
C PRO A 335 14.67 13.40 -12.73
N GLU A 336 13.78 13.94 -13.57
CA GLU A 336 13.38 15.37 -13.55
C GLU A 336 12.56 15.74 -12.29
N LEU A 337 12.04 14.72 -11.59
CA LEU A 337 11.38 14.86 -10.30
C LEU A 337 12.31 14.60 -9.12
N GLY A 338 13.61 14.41 -9.39
CA GLY A 338 14.66 14.20 -8.38
C GLY A 338 14.85 12.73 -7.94
N TRP A 339 14.28 11.76 -8.67
CA TRP A 339 14.48 10.35 -8.37
C TRP A 339 15.83 9.83 -8.89
N VAL A 340 16.42 8.94 -8.11
CA VAL A 340 17.62 8.18 -8.48
C VAL A 340 17.32 6.69 -8.30
N PRO A 341 17.73 5.81 -9.24
CA PRO A 341 17.51 4.38 -9.11
C PRO A 341 18.06 3.81 -7.81
N SER A 342 17.26 2.99 -7.12
CA SER A 342 17.68 2.32 -5.90
C SER A 342 18.73 1.26 -6.20
N THR A 343 19.88 1.33 -5.54
CA THR A 343 20.98 0.36 -5.70
C THR A 343 21.11 -0.61 -4.52
N ARG A 344 20.51 -0.29 -3.37
CA ARG A 344 20.66 -1.06 -2.13
C ARG A 344 19.34 -1.48 -1.49
N GLY A 345 18.22 -0.94 -1.95
CA GLY A 345 16.91 -1.08 -1.30
C GLY A 345 16.76 -0.15 -0.10
N PRO A 346 15.63 -0.23 0.63
CA PRO A 346 15.42 0.54 1.84
C PRO A 346 16.35 0.04 2.95
N GLN A 347 16.99 0.96 3.65
CA GLN A 347 17.85 0.68 4.81
C GLN A 347 17.38 1.53 5.99
N GLU A 348 17.64 1.08 7.22
CA GLU A 348 17.25 1.80 8.45
C GLU A 348 17.78 3.23 8.52
N HIS A 349 18.85 3.53 7.80
CA HIS A 349 19.46 4.87 7.71
C HIS A 349 19.30 5.50 6.33
N ASP A 350 18.40 4.98 5.49
CA ASP A 350 18.11 5.59 4.20
C ASP A 350 17.54 7.00 4.45
N PRO A 351 18.05 8.05 3.74
CA PRO A 351 17.45 9.38 3.79
C PRO A 351 15.96 9.42 3.50
N LEU A 352 15.41 8.37 2.91
CA LEU A 352 13.97 8.16 2.75
C LEU A 352 13.25 7.88 4.09
N LEU A 353 13.99 7.43 5.11
CA LEU A 353 13.47 7.15 6.46
C LEU A 353 13.73 8.30 7.45
N LEU A 354 14.51 9.33 7.05
CA LEU A 354 14.82 10.52 7.85
C LEU A 354 13.89 11.70 7.57
#